data_0e45407814c7f60173fa759e729f785f
#
_entry.id   0e45407814c7f60173fa759e729f785f
#
_cell.length_a   1.000
_cell.length_b   1.000
_cell.length_c   1.000
_cell.angle_alpha   90.00
_cell.angle_beta   90.00
_cell.angle_gamma   90.00
#
_symmetry.space_group_name_H-M   'P 1'
#
loop_
_entity.id
_entity.type
_entity.pdbx_description
1 polymer ?
#
loop_
_entity_poly.entity_id
_entity_poly.type
_entity_poly.pdbx_seq_one_letter_code
_entity_poly.pdbx_strand_id
1 'polypeptide(L)'
;MNRIRVFTSGALLAFACYCMLFDRNLPFSLPFPVYAAAFLYFSVFRIKDMLSFCNTTLYKGRQFEKNYEAGEESAQVLLTEKRSYDRRAAGAMLFWLTFLAIPGYLYCNGLLDRIWIFLLFTLSNFSVFFAIFGWCPFHSIFIRPDCCMECRIYNWDSFFQYSFLIFFPNVFTLTLVLLGVLSLIVWEIRHALHPERFYKCSNARLTCENCDLDGCRKHKKKLFHKTLKEEYRNK
;
A
#
# COMPACT_ATOMS: atom_id res chain seq x y z
N MET A 1 -12.78 8.97 0.00
CA MET A 1 -12.03 8.36 -1.11
C MET A 1 -11.55 6.94 -0.80
N ASN A 2 -10.96 6.65 0.36
CA ASN A 2 -10.48 5.30 0.70
C ASN A 2 -11.60 4.25 0.83
N ARG A 3 -12.78 4.61 1.33
CA ARG A 3 -13.92 3.68 1.44
C ARG A 3 -14.39 3.17 0.07
N ILE A 4 -14.40 4.03 -0.95
CA ILE A 4 -14.76 3.64 -2.33
C ILE A 4 -13.74 2.64 -2.86
N ARG A 5 -12.44 2.87 -2.65
CA ARG A 5 -11.39 1.94 -3.09
C ARG A 5 -11.49 0.56 -2.42
N VAL A 6 -11.82 0.51 -1.12
CA VAL A 6 -12.05 -0.77 -0.42
C VAL A 6 -13.27 -1.46 -0.98
N PHE A 7 -14.36 -0.73 -1.22
CA PHE A 7 -15.57 -1.31 -1.79
C PHE A 7 -15.33 -1.86 -3.22
N THR A 8 -14.71 -1.07 -4.09
CA THR A 8 -14.43 -1.50 -5.47
C THR A 8 -13.46 -2.68 -5.52
N SER A 9 -12.44 -2.70 -4.67
CA SER A 9 -11.50 -3.84 -4.60
C SER A 9 -12.16 -5.09 -4.00
N GLY A 10 -13.07 -4.92 -3.03
CA GLY A 10 -13.88 -6.01 -2.48
C GLY A 10 -14.84 -6.59 -3.51
N ALA A 11 -15.51 -5.75 -4.31
CA ALA A 11 -16.36 -6.18 -5.41
C ALA A 11 -15.56 -6.94 -6.48
N LEU A 12 -14.35 -6.50 -6.80
CA LEU A 12 -13.46 -7.18 -7.74
C LEU A 12 -13.03 -8.56 -7.20
N LEU A 13 -12.73 -8.66 -5.91
CA LEU A 13 -12.41 -9.93 -5.27
C LEU A 13 -13.62 -10.88 -5.26
N ALA A 14 -14.81 -10.38 -4.92
CA ALA A 14 -16.04 -11.16 -4.97
C ALA A 14 -16.34 -11.66 -6.40
N PHE A 15 -16.12 -10.83 -7.41
CA PHE A 15 -16.21 -11.22 -8.82
C PHE A 15 -15.22 -12.34 -9.18
N ALA A 16 -13.96 -12.24 -8.71
CA ALA A 16 -12.97 -13.29 -8.95
C ALA A 16 -13.35 -14.61 -8.29
N CYS A 17 -13.88 -14.58 -7.05
CA CYS A 17 -14.40 -15.77 -6.38
C CYS A 17 -15.61 -16.37 -7.12
N TYR A 18 -16.53 -15.53 -7.60
CA TYR A 18 -17.64 -15.98 -8.42
C TYR A 18 -17.16 -16.68 -9.69
N CYS A 19 -16.24 -16.07 -10.43
CA CYS A 19 -15.67 -16.65 -11.64
C CYS A 19 -14.95 -17.98 -11.37
N MET A 20 -14.26 -18.10 -10.26
CA MET A 20 -13.59 -19.34 -9.86
C MET A 20 -14.58 -20.48 -9.65
N LEU A 21 -15.78 -20.19 -9.13
CA LEU A 21 -16.80 -21.20 -8.80
C LEU A 21 -17.69 -21.56 -10.00
N PHE A 22 -18.01 -20.59 -10.86
CA PHE A 22 -19.05 -20.76 -11.89
C PHE A 22 -18.54 -20.71 -13.33
N ASP A 23 -17.62 -19.76 -13.67
CA ASP A 23 -17.06 -19.63 -15.01
C ASP A 23 -15.65 -19.07 -14.99
N ARG A 24 -14.67 -19.97 -15.02
CA ARG A 24 -13.24 -19.64 -14.96
C ARG A 24 -12.73 -18.80 -16.13
N ASN A 25 -13.45 -18.78 -17.25
CA ASN A 25 -13.06 -18.03 -18.44
C ASN A 25 -13.66 -16.63 -18.49
N LEU A 26 -14.73 -16.36 -17.74
CA LEU A 26 -15.44 -15.09 -17.75
C LEU A 26 -14.53 -13.86 -17.59
N PRO A 27 -13.55 -13.81 -16.64
CA PRO A 27 -12.69 -12.63 -16.48
C PRO A 27 -11.82 -12.36 -17.72
N PHE A 28 -11.57 -13.36 -18.56
CA PHE A 28 -10.68 -13.28 -19.73
C PHE A 28 -11.44 -13.10 -21.05
N SER A 29 -12.77 -13.20 -21.02
CA SER A 29 -13.67 -13.02 -22.16
C SER A 29 -14.42 -11.69 -22.15
N LEU A 30 -14.15 -10.81 -21.18
CA LEU A 30 -14.79 -9.51 -21.07
C LEU A 30 -14.49 -8.64 -22.30
N PRO A 31 -15.45 -7.79 -22.74
CA PRO A 31 -15.25 -6.93 -23.90
C PRO A 31 -14.18 -5.85 -23.63
N PHE A 32 -13.46 -5.45 -24.69
CA PHE A 32 -12.39 -4.46 -24.64
C PHE A 32 -12.72 -3.18 -23.84
N PRO A 33 -13.92 -2.57 -23.92
CA PRO A 33 -14.24 -1.37 -23.15
C PRO A 33 -14.16 -1.57 -21.64
N VAL A 34 -14.45 -2.78 -21.14
CA VAL A 34 -14.35 -3.10 -19.71
C VAL A 34 -12.89 -3.12 -19.27
N TYR A 35 -12.01 -3.72 -20.07
CA TYR A 35 -10.56 -3.68 -19.80
C TYR A 35 -10.00 -2.27 -19.86
N ALA A 36 -10.40 -1.48 -20.85
CA ALA A 36 -9.99 -0.10 -20.98
C ALA A 36 -10.44 0.76 -19.79
N ALA A 37 -11.68 0.60 -19.35
CA ALA A 37 -12.21 1.30 -18.17
C ALA A 37 -11.45 0.91 -16.88
N ALA A 38 -11.20 -0.39 -16.68
CA ALA A 38 -10.41 -0.87 -15.54
C ALA A 38 -8.97 -0.32 -15.58
N PHE A 39 -8.33 -0.35 -16.74
CA PHE A 39 -6.99 0.20 -16.94
C PHE A 39 -6.94 1.71 -16.62
N LEU A 40 -7.87 2.49 -17.13
CA LEU A 40 -7.95 3.94 -16.84
C LEU A 40 -8.15 4.18 -15.35
N TYR A 41 -9.06 3.43 -14.71
CA TYR A 41 -9.29 3.53 -13.26
C TYR A 41 -7.98 3.31 -12.48
N PHE A 42 -7.28 2.20 -12.74
CA PHE A 42 -6.04 1.90 -12.01
C PHE A 42 -4.92 2.88 -12.34
N SER A 43 -4.73 3.28 -13.60
CA SER A 43 -3.66 4.17 -14.05
C SER A 43 -3.81 5.58 -13.50
N VAL A 44 -5.00 6.18 -13.60
CA VAL A 44 -5.25 7.55 -13.14
C VAL A 44 -4.97 7.71 -11.66
N PHE A 45 -5.39 6.74 -10.84
CA PHE A 45 -5.12 6.81 -9.41
C PHE A 45 -3.62 6.69 -9.10
N ARG A 46 -2.86 5.91 -9.88
CA ARG A 46 -1.41 5.75 -9.65
C ARG A 46 -0.61 6.96 -10.07
N ILE A 47 -0.92 7.51 -11.22
CA ILE A 47 -0.28 8.75 -11.67
C ILE A 47 -0.50 9.86 -10.63
N LYS A 48 -1.71 10.00 -10.11
CA LYS A 48 -2.01 10.95 -9.01
C LYS A 48 -1.20 10.67 -7.75
N ASP A 49 -1.04 9.41 -7.36
CA ASP A 49 -0.27 9.03 -6.16
C ASP A 49 1.24 9.30 -6.32
N MET A 50 1.76 9.29 -7.56
CA MET A 50 3.17 9.60 -7.87
C MET A 50 3.45 11.10 -7.95
N LEU A 51 2.51 11.88 -8.47
CA LEU A 51 2.66 13.31 -8.67
C LEU A 51 2.40 14.07 -7.37
N SER A 52 3.36 14.93 -7.00
CA SER A 52 3.26 15.77 -5.79
C SER A 52 2.20 16.88 -5.88
N PHE A 53 1.62 17.10 -7.07
CA PHE A 53 0.59 18.11 -7.31
C PHE A 53 -0.74 17.80 -6.62
N CYS A 54 -1.04 16.54 -6.45
CA CYS A 54 -2.30 16.11 -5.87
C CYS A 54 -2.08 15.66 -4.42
N ASN A 55 -2.61 16.41 -3.46
CA ASN A 55 -2.72 15.99 -2.06
C ASN A 55 -3.75 14.84 -1.91
N THR A 56 -3.82 13.92 -2.86
CA THR A 56 -4.92 12.97 -3.01
C THR A 56 -4.85 11.79 -2.06
N THR A 57 -3.72 11.56 -1.41
CA THR A 57 -3.65 10.61 -0.32
C THR A 57 -3.18 11.34 0.93
N LEU A 58 -4.07 11.46 1.90
CA LEU A 58 -3.81 12.01 3.24
C LEU A 58 -2.50 11.49 3.87
N TYR A 59 -2.06 10.30 3.48
CA TYR A 59 -0.90 9.61 4.03
C TYR A 59 0.40 9.92 3.30
N LYS A 60 0.45 9.66 1.99
CA LYS A 60 1.66 9.90 1.17
C LYS A 60 1.99 11.39 1.08
N GLY A 61 0.96 12.23 1.12
CA GLY A 61 1.12 13.69 1.08
C GLY A 61 1.99 14.25 2.20
N ARG A 62 2.04 13.62 3.37
CA ARG A 62 2.85 14.07 4.52
C ARG A 62 4.34 13.86 4.36
N GLN A 63 4.74 12.98 3.44
CA GLN A 63 6.13 12.69 3.11
C GLN A 63 6.67 13.60 2.00
N PHE A 64 5.83 14.46 1.39
CA PHE A 64 6.28 15.46 0.43
C PHE A 64 6.91 16.67 1.13
N GLU A 65 7.86 17.28 0.47
CA GLU A 65 8.62 18.44 0.96
C GLU A 65 7.73 19.55 1.48
N LYS A 66 6.71 19.93 0.73
CA LYS A 66 5.78 21.01 1.09
C LYS A 66 4.99 20.79 2.39
N ASN A 67 4.93 19.56 2.88
CA ASN A 67 4.20 19.18 4.08
C ASN A 67 5.15 18.68 5.19
N TYR A 68 6.45 18.70 4.94
CA TYR A 68 7.44 18.31 5.92
C TYR A 68 7.56 19.35 7.04
N GLU A 69 7.54 18.88 8.27
CA GLU A 69 7.82 19.68 9.47
C GLU A 69 8.92 18.98 10.25
N ALA A 70 10.04 19.69 10.48
CA ALA A 70 11.17 19.14 11.19
C ALA A 70 10.78 18.68 12.61
N GLY A 71 11.16 17.46 12.97
CA GLY A 71 11.06 16.92 14.33
C GLY A 71 12.23 17.36 15.19
N GLU A 72 12.16 17.05 16.49
CA GLU A 72 13.16 17.50 17.49
C GLU A 72 14.35 16.53 17.63
N GLU A 73 14.32 15.36 16.99
CA GLU A 73 15.29 14.29 17.25
C GLU A 73 16.59 14.42 16.44
N SER A 74 17.66 13.84 16.98
CA SER A 74 19.00 13.93 16.38
C SER A 74 19.15 13.06 15.12
N ALA A 75 20.09 13.45 14.23
CA ALA A 75 20.42 12.69 13.03
C ALA A 75 20.90 11.26 13.32
N GLN A 76 21.49 10.99 14.49
CA GLN A 76 21.92 9.65 14.87
C GLN A 76 20.75 8.71 15.13
N VAL A 77 19.68 9.20 15.78
CA VAL A 77 18.44 8.45 15.99
C VAL A 77 17.82 8.09 14.66
N LEU A 78 17.70 9.05 13.74
CA LEU A 78 17.19 8.84 12.39
C LEU A 78 17.96 7.74 11.64
N LEU A 79 19.29 7.76 11.67
CA LEU A 79 20.11 6.76 10.98
C LEU A 79 19.93 5.34 11.58
N THR A 80 19.77 5.26 12.90
CA THR A 80 19.55 4.00 13.59
C THR A 80 18.18 3.40 13.25
N GLU A 81 17.13 4.21 13.29
CA GLU A 81 15.78 3.81 12.88
C GLU A 81 15.75 3.40 11.41
N LYS A 82 16.34 4.22 10.53
CA LYS A 82 16.43 3.91 9.10
C LYS A 82 17.04 2.54 8.84
N ARG A 83 18.20 2.23 9.42
CA ARG A 83 18.87 0.93 9.25
C ARG A 83 18.02 -0.25 9.75
N SER A 84 17.29 -0.06 10.84
CA SER A 84 16.40 -1.08 11.39
C SER A 84 15.23 -1.36 10.43
N TYR A 85 14.56 -0.31 9.97
CA TYR A 85 13.42 -0.43 9.06
C TYR A 85 13.81 -0.91 7.66
N ASP A 86 14.97 -0.50 7.14
CA ASP A 86 15.47 -0.96 5.83
C ASP A 86 15.73 -2.48 5.83
N ARG A 87 16.32 -3.03 6.90
CA ARG A 87 16.49 -4.49 7.03
C ARG A 87 15.16 -5.24 7.06
N ARG A 88 14.20 -4.72 7.80
CA ARG A 88 12.84 -5.30 7.88
C ARG A 88 12.11 -5.20 6.53
N ALA A 89 12.28 -4.09 5.82
CA ALA A 89 11.72 -3.89 4.49
C ALA A 89 12.34 -4.86 3.47
N ALA A 90 13.65 -5.09 3.52
CA ALA A 90 14.31 -6.10 2.68
C ALA A 90 13.73 -7.51 2.91
N GLY A 91 13.48 -7.90 4.17
CA GLY A 91 12.80 -9.15 4.50
C GLY A 91 11.38 -9.22 3.94
N ALA A 92 10.61 -8.13 4.02
CA ALA A 92 9.27 -8.05 3.45
C ALA A 92 9.28 -8.15 1.92
N MET A 93 10.28 -7.55 1.25
CA MET A 93 10.46 -7.67 -0.20
C MET A 93 10.80 -9.10 -0.60
N LEU A 94 11.75 -9.73 0.09
CA LEU A 94 12.11 -11.12 -0.18
C LEU A 94 10.91 -12.06 -0.03
N PHE A 95 10.15 -11.89 1.05
CA PHE A 95 8.91 -12.64 1.25
C PHE A 95 7.92 -12.43 0.09
N TRP A 96 7.72 -11.18 -0.35
CA TRP A 96 6.81 -10.88 -1.45
C TRP A 96 7.27 -11.48 -2.77
N LEU A 97 8.57 -11.38 -3.08
CA LEU A 97 9.12 -11.98 -4.30
C LEU A 97 8.98 -13.50 -4.30
N THR A 98 9.19 -14.15 -3.15
CA THR A 98 8.94 -15.60 -3.01
C THR A 98 7.46 -15.93 -3.19
N PHE A 99 6.57 -15.13 -2.58
CA PHE A 99 5.13 -15.27 -2.72
C PHE A 99 4.64 -15.04 -4.17
N LEU A 100 5.33 -14.25 -4.95
CA LEU A 100 5.08 -14.06 -6.38
C LEU A 100 5.68 -15.20 -7.21
N ALA A 101 6.89 -15.63 -6.89
CA ALA A 101 7.63 -16.62 -7.67
C ALA A 101 7.00 -18.02 -7.62
N ILE A 102 6.50 -18.45 -6.46
CA ILE A 102 5.91 -19.79 -6.30
C ILE A 102 4.67 -19.99 -7.19
N PRO A 103 3.60 -19.16 -7.10
CA PRO A 103 2.46 -19.28 -8.00
C PRO A 103 2.85 -19.08 -9.47
N GLY A 104 3.79 -18.18 -9.75
CA GLY A 104 4.29 -17.94 -11.09
C GLY A 104 4.97 -19.20 -11.68
N TYR A 105 5.82 -19.86 -10.92
CA TYR A 105 6.45 -21.11 -11.32
C TYR A 105 5.39 -22.20 -11.59
N LEU A 106 4.41 -22.36 -10.70
CA LEU A 106 3.34 -23.34 -10.86
C LEU A 106 2.48 -23.04 -12.11
N TYR A 107 2.20 -21.76 -12.36
CA TYR A 107 1.46 -21.31 -13.54
C TYR A 107 2.25 -21.61 -14.85
N CYS A 108 3.53 -21.26 -14.90
CA CYS A 108 4.37 -21.49 -16.08
C CYS A 108 4.54 -22.99 -16.41
N ASN A 109 4.46 -23.86 -15.41
CA ASN A 109 4.51 -25.33 -15.61
C ASN A 109 3.11 -25.97 -15.83
N GLY A 110 2.06 -25.17 -15.97
CA GLY A 110 0.70 -25.67 -16.20
C GLY A 110 0.04 -26.37 -15.00
N LEU A 111 0.65 -26.25 -13.80
CA LEU A 111 0.13 -26.82 -12.56
C LEU A 111 -0.93 -25.91 -11.89
N LEU A 112 -0.99 -24.67 -12.32
CA LEU A 112 -1.92 -23.68 -11.78
C LEU A 112 -2.64 -22.96 -12.94
N ASP A 113 -3.98 -22.95 -12.90
CA ASP A 113 -4.78 -22.25 -13.90
C ASP A 113 -4.66 -20.72 -13.75
N ARG A 114 -4.87 -20.01 -14.87
CA ARG A 114 -4.85 -18.53 -14.90
C ARG A 114 -5.85 -17.87 -13.94
N ILE A 115 -6.95 -18.53 -13.60
CA ILE A 115 -7.94 -18.01 -12.66
C ILE A 115 -7.36 -17.84 -11.24
N TRP A 116 -6.44 -18.70 -10.82
CA TRP A 116 -5.76 -18.59 -9.54
C TRP A 116 -4.85 -17.38 -9.47
N ILE A 117 -4.10 -17.07 -10.55
CA ILE A 117 -3.28 -15.86 -10.64
C ILE A 117 -4.17 -14.61 -10.61
N PHE A 118 -5.33 -14.64 -11.30
CA PHE A 118 -6.31 -13.55 -11.24
C PHE A 118 -6.86 -13.37 -9.82
N LEU A 119 -7.16 -14.45 -9.11
CA LEU A 119 -7.59 -14.42 -7.72
C LEU A 119 -6.50 -13.82 -6.80
N LEU A 120 -5.24 -14.20 -6.97
CA LEU A 120 -4.11 -13.63 -6.22
C LEU A 120 -3.93 -12.14 -6.49
N PHE A 121 -4.09 -11.70 -7.74
CA PHE A 121 -4.10 -10.28 -8.09
C PHE A 121 -5.22 -9.52 -7.36
N THR A 122 -6.46 -10.03 -7.42
CA THR A 122 -7.59 -9.36 -6.78
C THR A 122 -7.49 -9.36 -5.25
N LEU A 123 -6.97 -10.44 -4.67
CA LEU A 123 -6.67 -10.56 -3.25
C LEU A 123 -5.59 -9.56 -2.81
N SER A 124 -4.51 -9.43 -3.58
CA SER A 124 -3.46 -8.45 -3.31
C SER A 124 -4.01 -7.02 -3.38
N ASN A 125 -4.83 -6.74 -4.39
CA ASN A 125 -5.48 -5.44 -4.56
C ASN A 125 -6.39 -5.10 -3.37
N PHE A 126 -7.23 -6.03 -2.95
CA PHE A 126 -8.09 -5.87 -1.79
C PHE A 126 -7.28 -5.69 -0.50
N SER A 127 -6.24 -6.52 -0.29
CA SER A 127 -5.42 -6.52 0.92
C SER A 127 -4.70 -5.19 1.15
N VAL A 128 -4.22 -4.53 0.09
CA VAL A 128 -3.57 -3.22 0.18
C VAL A 128 -4.51 -2.15 0.73
N PHE A 129 -5.76 -2.12 0.27
CA PHE A 129 -6.74 -1.13 0.76
C PHE A 129 -7.31 -1.53 2.12
N PHE A 130 -7.57 -2.81 2.33
CA PHE A 130 -8.06 -3.33 3.62
C PHE A 130 -7.05 -3.13 4.75
N ALA A 131 -5.75 -3.21 4.46
CA ALA A 131 -4.68 -3.03 5.44
C ALA A 131 -4.75 -1.70 6.20
N ILE A 132 -5.30 -0.65 5.59
CA ILE A 132 -5.46 0.68 6.21
C ILE A 132 -6.52 0.66 7.32
N PHE A 133 -7.60 -0.13 7.14
CA PHE A 133 -8.76 -0.14 8.04
C PHE A 133 -8.80 -1.36 8.97
N GLY A 134 -8.18 -2.45 8.54
CA GLY A 134 -8.21 -3.73 9.23
C GLY A 134 -6.85 -4.15 9.78
N TRP A 135 -6.32 -5.21 9.23
CA TRP A 135 -5.06 -5.83 9.63
C TRP A 135 -4.12 -5.97 8.44
N CYS A 136 -2.86 -5.60 8.65
CA CYS A 136 -1.81 -5.72 7.65
C CYS A 136 -0.78 -6.75 8.12
N PRO A 137 -0.57 -7.87 7.40
CA PRO A 137 0.42 -8.88 7.77
C PRO A 137 1.85 -8.30 7.74
N PHE A 138 2.18 -7.47 6.77
CA PHE A 138 3.49 -6.82 6.69
C PHE A 138 3.77 -5.91 7.89
N HIS A 139 2.74 -5.16 8.34
CA HIS A 139 2.85 -4.32 9.53
C HIS A 139 3.07 -5.18 10.79
N SER A 140 2.34 -6.28 10.93
CA SER A 140 2.33 -7.08 12.16
C SER A 140 3.54 -8.00 12.26
N ILE A 141 4.01 -8.57 11.15
CA ILE A 141 5.02 -9.62 11.12
C ILE A 141 6.41 -9.03 10.86
N PHE A 142 6.54 -8.21 9.81
CA PHE A 142 7.84 -7.76 9.31
C PHE A 142 8.25 -6.41 9.87
N ILE A 143 7.48 -5.36 9.61
CA ILE A 143 7.93 -3.99 9.86
C ILE A 143 7.73 -3.59 11.32
N ARG A 144 6.59 -3.95 11.92
CA ARG A 144 6.19 -3.63 13.31
C ARG A 144 6.37 -2.16 13.67
N PRO A 145 5.90 -1.22 12.86
CA PRO A 145 5.94 0.19 13.21
C PRO A 145 4.83 0.51 14.23
N ASP A 146 4.95 1.61 14.92
CA ASP A 146 3.90 2.08 15.83
C ASP A 146 2.62 2.45 15.08
N CYS A 147 2.76 2.97 13.86
CA CYS A 147 1.66 3.42 13.01
C CYS A 147 1.89 3.05 11.55
N CYS A 148 0.80 2.87 10.78
CA CYS A 148 0.88 2.65 9.33
C CYS A 148 1.56 3.82 8.60
N MET A 149 1.52 5.03 9.16
CA MET A 149 2.18 6.22 8.59
C MET A 149 3.71 6.13 8.60
N GLU A 150 4.28 5.39 9.55
CA GLU A 150 5.72 5.13 9.64
C GLU A 150 6.14 3.86 8.91
N CYS A 151 5.18 3.16 8.29
CA CYS A 151 5.49 1.90 7.64
C CYS A 151 6.40 2.13 6.44
N ARG A 152 7.63 1.62 6.53
CA ARG A 152 8.66 1.77 5.50
C ARG A 152 8.20 1.36 4.10
N ILE A 153 7.36 0.33 4.04
CA ILE A 153 6.85 -0.24 2.78
C ILE A 153 5.47 0.30 2.39
N TYR A 154 4.97 1.33 3.10
CA TYR A 154 3.64 1.86 2.82
C TYR A 154 3.48 2.35 1.37
N ASN A 155 4.56 2.87 0.79
CA ASN A 155 4.58 3.40 -0.58
C ASN A 155 4.80 2.31 -1.67
N TRP A 156 4.99 1.05 -1.28
CA TRP A 156 5.15 -0.09 -2.19
C TRP A 156 3.82 -0.70 -2.64
N ASP A 157 2.71 -0.13 -2.21
CA ASP A 157 1.35 -0.60 -2.47
C ASP A 157 1.08 -0.91 -3.95
N SER A 158 1.52 -0.02 -4.86
CA SER A 158 1.33 -0.18 -6.30
C SER A 158 2.07 -1.40 -6.86
N PHE A 159 3.30 -1.61 -6.39
CA PHE A 159 4.08 -2.77 -6.76
C PHE A 159 3.41 -4.07 -6.28
N PHE A 160 2.98 -4.12 -5.04
CA PHE A 160 2.27 -5.28 -4.50
C PHE A 160 0.95 -5.55 -5.22
N GLN A 161 0.22 -4.52 -5.61
CA GLN A 161 -1.05 -4.66 -6.32
C GLN A 161 -0.89 -5.26 -7.72
N TYR A 162 0.11 -4.80 -8.48
CA TYR A 162 0.19 -5.11 -9.91
C TYR A 162 1.17 -6.23 -10.26
N SER A 163 2.00 -6.69 -9.33
CA SER A 163 3.03 -7.69 -9.58
C SER A 163 2.50 -8.98 -10.22
N PHE A 164 1.31 -9.47 -9.81
CA PHE A 164 0.71 -10.68 -10.39
C PHE A 164 0.27 -10.51 -11.85
N LEU A 165 0.07 -9.27 -12.31
CA LEU A 165 -0.32 -9.02 -13.71
C LEU A 165 0.80 -9.34 -14.70
N ILE A 166 2.04 -9.52 -14.25
CA ILE A 166 3.16 -9.94 -15.11
C ILE A 166 2.89 -11.28 -15.80
N PHE A 167 2.06 -12.13 -15.20
CA PHE A 167 1.69 -13.44 -15.75
C PHE A 167 0.58 -13.37 -16.82
N PHE A 168 0.03 -12.17 -17.09
CA PHE A 168 -0.94 -11.90 -18.14
C PHE A 168 -0.40 -10.87 -19.14
N PRO A 169 0.63 -11.21 -19.94
CA PRO A 169 1.35 -10.23 -20.74
C PRO A 169 0.46 -9.67 -21.87
N ASN A 170 -0.06 -8.47 -21.65
CA ASN A 170 -0.67 -7.63 -22.66
C ASN A 170 -0.29 -6.17 -22.39
N VAL A 171 -0.57 -5.27 -23.33
CA VAL A 171 -0.17 -3.86 -23.23
C VAL A 171 -0.71 -3.20 -21.96
N PHE A 172 -1.95 -3.47 -21.57
CA PHE A 172 -2.55 -2.87 -20.37
C PHE A 172 -1.92 -3.37 -19.08
N THR A 173 -1.76 -4.69 -18.96
CA THR A 173 -1.21 -5.30 -17.74
C THR A 173 0.27 -4.96 -17.57
N LEU A 174 1.06 -5.01 -18.64
CA LEU A 174 2.48 -4.65 -18.59
C LEU A 174 2.65 -3.16 -18.27
N THR A 175 1.80 -2.27 -18.79
CA THR A 175 1.83 -0.85 -18.41
C THR A 175 1.52 -0.66 -16.92
N LEU A 176 0.55 -1.37 -16.34
CA LEU A 176 0.27 -1.30 -14.89
C LEU A 176 1.43 -1.84 -14.05
N VAL A 177 2.05 -2.94 -14.45
CA VAL A 177 3.25 -3.48 -13.78
C VAL A 177 4.37 -2.46 -13.82
N LEU A 178 4.63 -1.87 -15.00
CA LEU A 178 5.64 -0.82 -15.16
C LEU A 178 5.36 0.40 -14.28
N LEU A 179 4.13 0.87 -14.23
CA LEU A 179 3.72 1.96 -13.33
C LEU A 179 3.93 1.60 -11.85
N GLY A 180 3.67 0.34 -11.47
CA GLY A 180 3.93 -0.15 -10.12
C GLY A 180 5.41 -0.13 -9.76
N VAL A 181 6.26 -0.61 -10.66
CA VAL A 181 7.73 -0.62 -10.51
C VAL A 181 8.29 0.80 -10.49
N LEU A 182 7.85 1.67 -11.40
CA LEU A 182 8.27 3.08 -11.43
C LEU A 182 7.87 3.81 -10.15
N SER A 183 6.65 3.55 -9.64
CA SER A 183 6.21 4.10 -8.35
C SER A 183 7.13 3.65 -7.21
N LEU A 184 7.49 2.36 -7.16
CA LEU A 184 8.44 1.83 -6.19
C LEU A 184 9.77 2.56 -6.28
N ILE A 185 10.36 2.64 -7.47
CA ILE A 185 11.67 3.29 -7.70
C ILE A 185 11.63 4.76 -7.26
N VAL A 186 10.61 5.52 -7.65
CA VAL A 186 10.47 6.93 -7.29
C VAL A 186 10.42 7.11 -5.77
N TRP A 187 9.69 6.26 -5.06
CA TRP A 187 9.61 6.34 -3.60
C TRP A 187 10.90 5.90 -2.91
N GLU A 188 11.59 4.91 -3.44
CA GLU A 188 12.91 4.49 -2.92
C GLU A 188 13.97 5.57 -3.11
N ILE A 189 13.99 6.24 -4.27
CA ILE A 189 14.89 7.38 -4.51
C ILE A 189 14.57 8.52 -3.53
N ARG A 190 13.30 8.88 -3.35
CA ARG A 190 12.91 9.92 -2.39
C ARG A 190 13.31 9.57 -0.95
N HIS A 191 13.13 8.31 -0.55
CA HIS A 191 13.54 7.83 0.76
C HIS A 191 15.08 7.84 0.92
N ALA A 192 15.82 7.50 -0.12
CA ALA A 192 17.28 7.52 -0.08
C ALA A 192 17.84 8.94 0.03
N LEU A 193 17.26 9.90 -0.72
CA LEU A 193 17.70 11.30 -0.75
C LEU A 193 17.22 12.10 0.47
N HIS A 194 16.02 11.82 0.97
CA HIS A 194 15.34 12.58 2.01
C HIS A 194 14.75 11.68 3.09
N PRO A 195 15.57 10.85 3.78
CA PRO A 195 15.07 9.93 4.80
C PRO A 195 14.35 10.65 5.96
N GLU A 196 14.71 11.88 6.25
CA GLU A 196 14.11 12.71 7.30
C GLU A 196 12.60 12.89 7.15
N ARG A 197 12.07 12.76 5.93
CA ARG A 197 10.64 12.95 5.65
C ARG A 197 9.79 11.72 5.97
N PHE A 198 10.42 10.55 6.22
CA PHE A 198 9.75 9.25 6.30
C PHE A 198 9.60 8.69 7.71
N TYR A 199 10.27 9.29 8.70
CA TYR A 199 10.28 8.82 10.09
C TYR A 199 9.66 9.84 11.03
N LYS A 200 8.94 9.35 12.07
CA LYS A 200 8.28 10.24 13.06
C LYS A 200 9.29 11.02 13.91
N CYS A 201 10.47 10.44 14.13
CA CYS A 201 11.55 11.10 14.89
C CYS A 201 12.00 12.39 14.21
N SER A 202 11.94 12.45 12.89
CA SER A 202 12.43 13.60 12.09
C SER A 202 11.33 14.38 11.38
N ASN A 203 10.08 13.87 11.32
CA ASN A 203 8.96 14.53 10.68
C ASN A 203 7.74 14.58 11.62
N ALA A 204 7.50 15.75 12.21
CA ALA A 204 6.41 15.98 13.15
C ALA A 204 5.02 15.71 12.56
N ARG A 205 4.84 15.82 11.23
CA ARG A 205 3.59 15.48 10.54
C ARG A 205 3.23 14.00 10.58
N LEU A 206 4.19 13.12 10.86
CA LEU A 206 3.95 11.68 10.98
C LEU A 206 3.53 11.27 12.40
N THR A 207 3.56 12.19 13.37
CA THR A 207 3.14 11.91 14.74
C THR A 207 1.62 11.71 14.85
N CYS A 208 1.18 10.93 15.85
CA CYS A 208 -0.23 10.70 16.08
C CYS A 208 -1.02 11.96 16.49
N GLU A 209 -0.33 12.96 17.01
CA GLU A 209 -0.93 14.24 17.43
C GLU A 209 -1.39 15.05 16.23
N ASN A 210 -0.63 14.99 15.13
CA ASN A 210 -0.93 15.66 13.86
C ASN A 210 -1.68 14.77 12.87
N CYS A 211 -2.31 13.69 13.34
CA CYS A 211 -2.95 12.70 12.48
C CYS A 211 -4.46 12.95 12.35
N ASP A 212 -4.94 13.26 11.13
CA ASP A 212 -6.35 13.50 10.80
C ASP A 212 -7.09 12.24 10.36
N LEU A 213 -6.65 11.06 10.81
CA LEU A 213 -7.23 9.79 10.37
C LEU A 213 -8.42 9.38 11.21
N ASP A 214 -9.64 9.67 10.75
CA ASP A 214 -10.91 9.34 11.43
C ASP A 214 -11.12 7.83 11.70
N GLY A 215 -10.48 6.96 10.93
CA GLY A 215 -10.61 5.50 11.02
C GLY A 215 -9.61 4.80 11.94
N CYS A 216 -8.57 5.49 12.42
CA CYS A 216 -7.49 4.86 13.17
C CYS A 216 -7.88 4.52 14.61
N ARG A 217 -7.87 3.22 14.96
CA ARG A 217 -8.18 2.75 16.32
C ARG A 217 -7.22 3.30 17.38
N LYS A 218 -5.93 3.48 17.05
CA LYS A 218 -4.93 4.04 17.96
C LYS A 218 -5.18 5.52 18.23
N HIS A 219 -5.55 6.27 17.20
CA HIS A 219 -5.90 7.69 17.33
C HIS A 219 -7.14 7.88 18.22
N LYS A 220 -8.21 7.11 18.02
CA LYS A 220 -9.40 7.15 18.87
C LYS A 220 -9.09 6.82 20.33
N LYS A 221 -8.24 5.84 20.62
CA LYS A 221 -7.83 5.53 21.99
C LYS A 221 -7.02 6.66 22.63
N LYS A 222 -6.10 7.31 21.91
CA LYS A 222 -5.31 8.43 22.43
C LYS A 222 -6.19 9.66 22.70
N LEU A 223 -7.09 10.01 21.78
CA LEU A 223 -8.06 11.08 21.99
C LEU A 223 -8.90 10.82 23.24
N PHE A 224 -9.47 9.63 23.37
CA PHE A 224 -10.26 9.26 24.55
C PHE A 224 -9.47 9.39 25.86
N HIS A 225 -8.23 8.92 25.91
CA HIS A 225 -7.36 9.08 27.07
C HIS A 225 -6.98 10.54 27.37
N LYS A 226 -6.81 11.37 26.32
CA LYS A 226 -6.53 12.81 26.48
C LYS A 226 -7.74 13.53 27.08
N THR A 227 -8.92 13.27 26.57
CA THR A 227 -10.18 13.84 27.07
C THR A 227 -10.42 13.46 28.53
N LEU A 228 -10.24 12.19 28.89
CA LEU A 228 -10.35 11.73 30.28
C LEU A 228 -9.34 12.42 31.21
N LYS A 229 -8.08 12.60 30.79
CA LYS A 229 -7.07 13.31 31.58
C LYS A 229 -7.40 14.80 31.76
N GLU A 230 -7.95 15.44 30.75
CA GLU A 230 -8.38 16.85 30.82
C GLU A 230 -9.59 17.01 31.75
N GLU A 231 -10.58 16.10 31.69
CA GLU A 231 -11.70 16.08 32.62
C GLU A 231 -11.27 15.84 34.09
N TYR A 232 -10.27 14.97 34.31
CA TYR A 232 -9.77 14.70 35.66
C TYR A 232 -8.91 15.85 36.23
N ARG A 233 -8.28 16.64 35.36
CA ARG A 233 -7.47 17.80 35.76
C ARG A 233 -8.31 19.05 36.05
N ASN A 234 -9.52 19.10 35.52
CA ASN A 234 -10.45 20.22 35.69
C ASN A 234 -11.47 19.99 36.80
N LYS A 235 -11.38 18.86 37.56
CA LYS A 235 -12.06 18.55 38.80
C LYS A 235 -11.14 18.70 39.98
#